data_eff2cfeab3341ad05c92d3eaf2f581c8
#
_entry.id   eff2cfeab3341ad05c92d3eaf2f581c8
#
_cell.length_a   1.000
_cell.length_b   1.000
_cell.length_c   1.000
_cell.angle_alpha   90.00
_cell.angle_beta   90.00
_cell.angle_gamma   90.00
#
_symmetry.space_group_name_H-M   'P 1'
#
loop_
_entity.id
_entity.type
_entity.pdbx_description
1 polymer ?
#
loop_
_entity_poly.entity_id
_entity_poly.type
_entity_poly.pdbx_seq_one_letter_code
_entity_poly.pdbx_strand_id
1 'polypeptide(L)'
;EIVVQDDAGVEHMHQLRKYERSNQGTCLNQRPSVHVGREVTAGQVIADGPSTDQGELALGRNVLVAFMPWEGYNYEDAILISERLVQEDVFTSIHIEEHEAEARDTKLGPEEITRDIPNVGEDVLKDLDDRGIIRVGAEVGPGDILVGKVTPKGETELTAEERLLRA
;
A
#
# COMPACT_ATOMS: atom_id res chain seq x y z
N GLU A 1 -17.79 -1.49 8.83
CA GLU A 1 -19.14 -0.95 8.61
C GLU A 1 -19.73 -0.39 9.90
N ILE A 2 -20.71 0.51 9.77
CA ILE A 2 -21.53 1.02 10.86
C ILE A 2 -22.96 0.71 10.51
N VAL A 3 -23.68 0.06 11.42
CA VAL A 3 -25.10 -0.22 11.28
C VAL A 3 -25.85 0.70 12.26
N VAL A 4 -26.77 1.47 11.73
CA VAL A 4 -27.63 2.37 12.51
C VAL A 4 -29.06 1.85 12.42
N GLN A 5 -29.71 1.62 13.56
CA GLN A 5 -31.11 1.25 13.63
C GLN A 5 -31.95 2.49 13.91
N ASP A 6 -32.97 2.72 13.11
CA ASP A 6 -33.92 3.81 13.33
C ASP A 6 -35.04 3.46 14.35
N ASP A 7 -35.87 4.44 14.67
CA ASP A 7 -36.96 4.29 15.66
C ASP A 7 -38.03 3.26 15.20
N ALA A 8 -38.07 2.94 13.91
CA ALA A 8 -38.95 1.92 13.34
C ALA A 8 -38.33 0.50 13.38
N GLY A 9 -37.08 0.40 13.83
CA GLY A 9 -36.32 -0.84 13.87
C GLY A 9 -35.67 -1.23 12.54
N VAL A 10 -35.63 -0.32 11.55
CA VAL A 10 -34.97 -0.55 10.27
C VAL A 10 -33.49 -0.30 10.39
N GLU A 11 -32.69 -1.20 9.86
CA GLU A 11 -31.22 -1.09 9.87
C GLU A 11 -30.73 -0.39 8.61
N HIS A 12 -29.87 0.63 8.81
CA HIS A 12 -29.18 1.37 7.78
C HIS A 12 -27.68 1.07 7.85
N MET A 13 -27.15 0.43 6.82
CA MET A 13 -25.75 0.02 6.75
C MET A 13 -24.91 1.08 6.05
N HIS A 14 -23.85 1.53 6.70
CA HIS A 14 -22.86 2.44 6.17
C HIS A 14 -21.51 1.71 6.01
N GLN A 15 -21.12 1.45 4.76
CA GLN A 15 -19.82 0.86 4.45
C GLN A 15 -18.72 1.89 4.62
N LEU A 16 -17.66 1.52 5.32
CA LEU A 16 -16.46 2.35 5.48
C LEU A 16 -15.38 1.94 4.49
N ARG A 17 -14.75 2.91 3.86
CA ARG A 17 -13.56 2.67 3.04
C ARG A 17 -12.38 2.36 3.96
N LYS A 18 -11.74 1.22 3.73
CA LYS A 18 -10.64 0.73 4.56
C LYS A 18 -9.43 0.43 3.70
N TYR A 19 -8.36 1.20 3.88
CA TYR A 19 -7.08 1.01 3.20
C TYR A 19 -7.19 0.94 1.68
N GLU A 20 -8.03 1.77 1.09
CA GLU A 20 -8.16 1.91 -0.35
C GLU A 20 -7.15 2.92 -0.89
N ARG A 21 -6.66 2.69 -2.10
CA ARG A 21 -5.77 3.61 -2.80
C ARG A 21 -6.56 4.80 -3.34
N SER A 22 -6.14 6.02 -3.02
CA SER A 22 -6.62 7.22 -3.69
C SER A 22 -5.94 7.39 -5.06
N ASN A 23 -6.42 8.32 -5.89
CA ASN A 23 -5.82 8.65 -7.18
C ASN A 23 -4.35 9.10 -7.06
N GLN A 24 -3.96 9.64 -5.92
CA GLN A 24 -2.59 10.11 -5.64
C GLN A 24 -1.73 9.06 -4.92
N GLY A 25 -2.23 7.84 -4.73
CA GLY A 25 -1.51 6.78 -4.01
C GLY A 25 -1.56 6.92 -2.48
N THR A 26 -2.32 7.86 -1.96
CA THR A 26 -2.54 7.99 -0.51
C THR A 26 -3.58 6.98 -0.02
N CYS A 27 -3.57 6.70 1.27
CA CYS A 27 -4.47 5.73 1.88
C CYS A 27 -5.80 6.37 2.28
N LEU A 28 -6.90 5.86 1.72
CA LEU A 28 -8.25 6.16 2.17
C LEU A 28 -8.64 5.18 3.27
N ASN A 29 -8.70 5.65 4.50
CA ASN A 29 -9.05 4.83 5.65
C ASN A 29 -10.01 5.57 6.56
N GLN A 30 -11.29 5.20 6.51
CA GLN A 30 -12.33 5.78 7.35
C GLN A 30 -12.38 5.06 8.70
N ARG A 31 -12.54 5.85 9.76
CA ARG A 31 -12.60 5.37 11.15
C ARG A 31 -13.93 5.79 11.77
N PRO A 32 -14.65 4.88 12.46
CA PRO A 32 -15.87 5.28 13.18
C PRO A 32 -15.53 6.27 14.31
N SER A 33 -16.33 7.32 14.42
CA SER A 33 -16.27 8.30 15.52
C SER A 33 -17.31 8.03 16.61
N VAL A 34 -18.12 6.98 16.42
CA VAL A 34 -19.18 6.54 17.33
C VAL A 34 -18.91 5.14 17.87
N HIS A 35 -19.46 4.83 19.01
CA HIS A 35 -19.38 3.50 19.64
C HIS A 35 -20.72 2.78 19.57
N VAL A 36 -20.68 1.46 19.68
CA VAL A 36 -21.89 0.62 19.71
C VAL A 36 -22.76 1.02 20.89
N GLY A 37 -24.07 1.15 20.65
CA GLY A 37 -25.07 1.55 21.63
C GLY A 37 -25.23 3.06 21.83
N ARG A 38 -24.49 3.89 21.04
CA ARG A 38 -24.66 5.33 21.07
C ARG A 38 -25.84 5.77 20.20
N GLU A 39 -26.70 6.62 20.72
CA GLU A 39 -27.72 7.30 19.93
C GLU A 39 -27.07 8.34 19.01
N VAL A 40 -27.56 8.39 17.77
CA VAL A 40 -27.11 9.31 16.72
C VAL A 40 -28.31 10.03 16.11
N THR A 41 -28.10 11.23 15.64
CA THR A 41 -29.11 12.05 15.01
C THR A 41 -28.89 12.21 13.50
N ALA A 42 -29.95 12.50 12.77
CA ALA A 42 -29.83 12.77 11.34
C ALA A 42 -28.87 13.94 11.07
N GLY A 43 -27.92 13.75 10.15
CA GLY A 43 -26.88 14.71 9.81
C GLY A 43 -25.65 14.66 10.74
N GLN A 44 -25.63 13.85 11.78
CA GLN A 44 -24.46 13.67 12.64
C GLN A 44 -23.34 12.93 11.88
N VAL A 45 -22.08 13.37 12.08
CA VAL A 45 -20.90 12.65 11.60
C VAL A 45 -20.70 11.39 12.44
N ILE A 46 -20.64 10.24 11.80
CA ILE A 46 -20.47 8.93 12.44
C ILE A 46 -19.13 8.27 12.13
N ALA A 47 -18.39 8.80 11.15
CA ALA A 47 -17.05 8.35 10.82
C ALA A 47 -16.20 9.49 10.28
N ASP A 48 -14.91 9.45 10.56
CA ASP A 48 -13.92 10.36 10.03
C ASP A 48 -13.15 9.68 8.87
N GLY A 49 -12.85 10.47 7.84
CA GLY A 49 -12.03 10.06 6.70
C GLY A 49 -10.56 10.49 6.86
N PRO A 50 -9.79 10.40 5.77
CA PRO A 50 -8.44 10.93 5.73
C PRO A 50 -8.43 12.42 6.02
N SER A 51 -7.43 12.89 6.79
CA SER A 51 -7.27 14.31 7.15
C SER A 51 -8.51 14.96 7.78
N THR A 52 -9.30 14.18 8.50
CA THR A 52 -10.45 14.65 9.28
C THR A 52 -10.37 14.15 10.72
N ASP A 53 -10.86 14.96 11.64
CA ASP A 53 -10.98 14.63 13.05
C ASP A 53 -12.29 15.23 13.61
N GLN A 54 -13.16 14.37 14.14
CA GLN A 54 -14.48 14.72 14.65
C GLN A 54 -15.35 15.54 13.66
N GLY A 55 -15.27 15.20 12.36
CA GLY A 55 -16.00 15.85 11.30
C GLY A 55 -15.38 17.16 10.80
N GLU A 56 -14.25 17.58 11.35
CA GLU A 56 -13.53 18.79 10.93
C GLU A 56 -12.29 18.46 10.14
N LEU A 57 -11.87 19.35 9.24
CA LEU A 57 -10.65 19.20 8.46
C LEU A 57 -9.42 19.32 9.35
N ALA A 58 -8.56 18.28 9.33
CA ALA A 58 -7.33 18.17 10.11
C ALA A 58 -6.18 17.74 9.19
N LEU A 59 -5.58 18.70 8.47
CA LEU A 59 -4.53 18.44 7.46
C LEU A 59 -3.15 18.16 8.06
N GLY A 60 -2.96 18.38 9.34
CA GLY A 60 -1.68 18.21 10.02
C GLY A 60 -1.82 18.32 11.54
N ARG A 61 -0.69 18.58 12.18
CA ARG A 61 -0.61 18.70 13.64
C ARG A 61 0.12 19.99 14.02
N ASN A 62 -0.33 20.64 15.07
CA ASN A 62 0.41 21.73 15.69
C ASN A 62 1.52 21.12 16.56
N VAL A 63 2.76 21.45 16.26
CA VAL A 63 3.94 20.98 17.00
C VAL A 63 4.70 22.15 17.60
N LEU A 64 5.36 21.92 18.73
CA LEU A 64 6.25 22.88 19.33
C LEU A 64 7.56 22.91 18.52
N VAL A 65 7.97 24.09 18.06
CA VAL A 65 9.18 24.30 17.28
C VAL A 65 10.17 25.19 18.06
N ALA A 66 11.43 24.83 18.04
CA ALA A 66 12.52 25.66 18.55
C ALA A 66 13.45 26.09 17.38
N PHE A 67 13.73 27.37 17.28
CA PHE A 67 14.67 27.93 16.32
C PHE A 67 16.01 28.20 17.01
N MET A 68 16.94 27.26 16.91
CA MET A 68 18.26 27.37 17.52
C MET A 68 19.25 26.45 16.82
N PRO A 69 20.57 26.77 16.84
CA PRO A 69 21.58 25.81 16.43
C PRO A 69 21.61 24.60 17.38
N TRP A 70 21.74 23.40 16.82
CA TRP A 70 21.86 22.16 17.61
C TRP A 70 23.03 21.33 17.12
N GLU A 71 24.23 21.57 17.66
CA GLU A 71 25.47 20.82 17.38
C GLU A 71 25.76 20.59 15.88
N GLY A 72 25.27 21.48 15.02
CA GLY A 72 25.41 21.36 13.56
C GLY A 72 24.51 20.38 12.87
N TYR A 73 23.68 19.59 13.60
CA TYR A 73 22.77 18.60 12.99
C TYR A 73 21.56 19.22 12.26
N ASN A 74 21.33 20.51 12.44
CA ASN A 74 20.31 21.29 11.73
C ASN A 74 20.95 22.32 10.78
N TYR A 75 22.13 22.02 10.22
CA TYR A 75 22.83 22.87 9.24
C TYR A 75 22.06 22.89 7.91
N GLU A 76 21.97 24.09 7.30
CA GLU A 76 21.19 24.36 6.08
C GLU A 76 19.71 23.96 6.23
N ASP A 77 19.22 23.02 5.38
CA ASP A 77 17.83 22.59 5.34
C ASP A 77 17.54 21.42 6.29
N ALA A 78 18.53 20.98 7.08
CA ALA A 78 18.35 19.88 8.01
C ALA A 78 17.47 20.27 9.19
N ILE A 79 16.54 19.41 9.56
CA ILE A 79 15.62 19.57 10.68
C ILE A 79 15.75 18.38 11.62
N LEU A 80 15.87 18.66 12.91
CA LEU A 80 15.78 17.64 13.94
C LEU A 80 14.33 17.48 14.38
N ILE A 81 13.90 16.24 14.50
CA ILE A 81 12.57 15.91 15.02
C ILE A 81 12.69 15.14 16.33
N SER A 82 11.74 15.33 17.22
CA SER A 82 11.65 14.56 18.45
C SER A 82 11.32 13.10 18.17
N GLU A 83 11.98 12.17 18.84
CA GLU A 83 11.67 10.74 18.78
C GLU A 83 10.20 10.43 19.10
N ARG A 84 9.57 11.22 19.96
CA ARG A 84 8.15 11.12 20.29
C ARG A 84 7.24 11.23 19.04
N LEU A 85 7.59 12.08 18.07
CA LEU A 85 6.83 12.21 16.82
C LEU A 85 6.85 10.93 15.98
N VAL A 86 7.94 10.18 16.07
CA VAL A 86 8.08 8.87 15.43
C VAL A 86 7.32 7.81 16.21
N GLN A 87 7.45 7.77 17.53
CA GLN A 87 6.77 6.79 18.40
C GLN A 87 5.24 6.94 18.38
N GLU A 88 4.74 8.16 18.27
CA GLU A 88 3.30 8.46 18.21
C GLU A 88 2.73 8.49 16.79
N ASP A 89 3.52 8.14 15.76
CA ASP A 89 3.14 8.15 14.34
C ASP A 89 2.53 9.48 13.85
N VAL A 90 3.01 10.60 14.39
CA VAL A 90 2.39 11.92 14.14
C VAL A 90 2.47 12.33 12.67
N PHE A 91 3.60 12.04 12.01
CA PHE A 91 3.85 12.34 10.60
C PHE A 91 3.98 11.08 9.73
N THR A 92 3.54 9.95 10.23
CA THR A 92 3.56 8.69 9.50
C THR A 92 2.45 8.67 8.46
N SER A 93 2.80 8.38 7.23
CA SER A 93 1.86 8.25 6.11
C SER A 93 1.93 6.85 5.50
N ILE A 94 0.79 6.38 4.99
CA ILE A 94 0.68 5.13 4.25
C ILE A 94 0.49 5.49 2.78
N HIS A 95 1.36 4.96 1.91
CA HIS A 95 1.25 5.08 0.48
C HIS A 95 0.96 3.71 -0.11
N ILE A 96 -0.02 3.64 -0.99
CA ILE A 96 -0.42 2.41 -1.67
C ILE A 96 -0.04 2.54 -3.14
N GLU A 97 0.86 1.67 -3.60
CA GLU A 97 1.26 1.57 -5.00
C GLU A 97 0.57 0.38 -5.65
N GLU A 98 0.17 0.54 -6.89
CA GLU A 98 -0.45 -0.49 -7.70
C GLU A 98 0.47 -0.83 -8.86
N HIS A 99 0.80 -2.11 -8.99
CA HIS A 99 1.61 -2.64 -10.08
C HIS A 99 0.76 -3.60 -10.90
N GLU A 100 0.68 -3.37 -12.20
CA GLU A 100 -0.07 -4.22 -13.13
C GLU A 100 0.90 -4.99 -14.03
N ALA A 101 0.67 -6.28 -14.17
CA ALA A 101 1.40 -7.14 -15.11
C ALA A 101 0.41 -7.89 -15.99
N GLU A 102 0.65 -7.87 -17.29
CA GLU A 102 -0.19 -8.52 -18.29
C GLU A 102 0.64 -9.54 -19.09
N ALA A 103 0.09 -10.74 -19.27
CA ALA A 103 0.64 -11.73 -20.17
C ALA A 103 -0.05 -11.62 -21.53
N ARG A 104 0.72 -11.37 -22.59
CA ARG A 104 0.22 -11.16 -23.96
C ARG A 104 0.69 -12.26 -24.88
N ASP A 105 -0.08 -12.47 -25.95
CA ASP A 105 0.37 -13.33 -27.05
C ASP A 105 1.44 -12.62 -27.87
N THR A 106 2.56 -13.29 -28.09
CA THR A 106 3.65 -12.80 -28.94
C THR A 106 3.77 -13.67 -30.19
N LYS A 107 4.51 -13.18 -31.20
CA LYS A 107 4.79 -13.94 -32.43
C LYS A 107 5.57 -15.23 -32.18
N LEU A 108 6.28 -15.33 -31.06
CA LEU A 108 7.10 -16.49 -30.66
C LEU A 108 6.37 -17.42 -29.70
N GLY A 109 5.15 -17.07 -29.29
CA GLY A 109 4.33 -17.80 -28.34
C GLY A 109 3.71 -16.91 -27.28
N PRO A 110 2.80 -17.44 -26.46
CA PRO A 110 2.17 -16.68 -25.38
C PRO A 110 3.17 -16.42 -24.23
N GLU A 111 3.06 -15.25 -23.64
CA GLU A 111 3.68 -14.98 -22.35
C GLU A 111 2.90 -15.71 -21.24
N GLU A 112 3.56 -16.06 -20.18
CA GLU A 112 2.93 -16.78 -19.07
C GLU A 112 3.30 -16.15 -17.73
N ILE A 113 2.31 -16.01 -16.84
CA ILE A 113 2.55 -15.64 -15.45
C ILE A 113 2.68 -16.95 -14.66
N THR A 114 3.86 -17.17 -14.12
CA THR A 114 4.22 -18.42 -13.44
C THR A 114 5.27 -18.20 -12.37
N ARG A 115 5.28 -19.06 -11.36
CA ARG A 115 6.35 -19.12 -10.37
C ARG A 115 7.63 -19.78 -10.93
N ASP A 116 7.49 -20.61 -11.95
CA ASP A 116 8.60 -21.34 -12.56
C ASP A 116 9.42 -20.41 -13.50
N ILE A 117 10.36 -19.71 -12.90
CA ILE A 117 11.23 -18.75 -13.59
C ILE A 117 12.62 -19.36 -13.70
N PRO A 118 13.17 -19.52 -14.92
CA PRO A 118 14.51 -20.06 -15.13
C PRO A 118 15.57 -19.10 -14.58
N ASN A 119 16.66 -19.68 -14.04
CA ASN A 119 17.84 -18.97 -13.54
C ASN A 119 17.60 -18.05 -12.32
N VAL A 120 16.55 -18.29 -11.56
CA VAL A 120 16.24 -17.58 -10.31
C VAL A 120 16.19 -18.58 -9.17
N GLY A 121 16.87 -18.27 -8.05
CA GLY A 121 16.90 -19.15 -6.88
C GLY A 121 15.56 -19.20 -6.15
N GLU A 122 15.25 -20.31 -5.51
CA GLU A 122 14.04 -20.50 -4.71
C GLU A 122 13.88 -19.46 -3.59
N ASP A 123 14.96 -18.96 -3.03
CA ASP A 123 14.95 -17.95 -1.97
C ASP A 123 14.32 -16.65 -2.44
N VAL A 124 14.50 -16.30 -3.72
CA VAL A 124 13.92 -15.10 -4.35
C VAL A 124 12.43 -15.29 -4.68
N LEU A 125 12.04 -16.54 -4.94
CA LEU A 125 10.67 -16.90 -5.33
C LEU A 125 9.80 -17.33 -4.14
N LYS A 126 10.34 -17.36 -2.92
CA LYS A 126 9.68 -17.89 -1.72
C LYS A 126 8.33 -17.23 -1.42
N ASP A 127 8.18 -15.95 -1.74
CA ASP A 127 6.98 -15.17 -1.46
C ASP A 127 5.98 -15.15 -2.63
N LEU A 128 6.26 -15.83 -3.75
CA LEU A 128 5.32 -16.04 -4.82
C LEU A 128 4.40 -17.23 -4.53
N ASP A 129 3.11 -17.09 -4.86
CA ASP A 129 2.14 -18.17 -4.82
C ASP A 129 2.31 -19.12 -6.04
N ASP A 130 1.51 -20.20 -6.09
CA ASP A 130 1.56 -21.20 -7.19
C ASP A 130 1.21 -20.58 -8.56
N ARG A 131 0.56 -19.42 -8.58
CA ARG A 131 0.24 -18.68 -9.81
C ARG A 131 1.35 -17.73 -10.23
N GLY A 132 2.42 -17.60 -9.45
CA GLY A 132 3.51 -16.67 -9.71
C GLY A 132 3.24 -15.24 -9.28
N ILE A 133 2.27 -15.01 -8.39
CA ILE A 133 1.92 -13.70 -7.83
C ILE A 133 2.32 -13.66 -6.36
N ILE A 134 2.84 -12.54 -5.91
CA ILE A 134 3.24 -12.38 -4.52
C ILE A 134 2.05 -12.60 -3.57
N ARG A 135 2.28 -13.33 -2.48
CA ARG A 135 1.26 -13.61 -1.48
C ARG A 135 0.89 -12.38 -0.67
N VAL A 136 -0.35 -12.29 -0.25
CA VAL A 136 -0.82 -11.26 0.69
C VAL A 136 -0.09 -11.42 2.04
N GLY A 137 0.43 -10.30 2.57
CA GLY A 137 1.17 -10.26 3.82
C GLY A 137 2.69 -10.46 3.67
N ALA A 138 3.21 -10.63 2.44
CA ALA A 138 4.64 -10.62 2.20
C ALA A 138 5.23 -9.23 2.42
N GLU A 139 6.37 -9.18 3.08
CA GLU A 139 7.18 -7.97 3.19
C GLU A 139 8.07 -7.87 1.95
N VAL A 140 8.06 -6.70 1.29
CA VAL A 140 8.78 -6.50 0.03
C VAL A 140 9.74 -5.31 0.13
N GLY A 141 10.87 -5.44 -0.54
CA GLY A 141 11.88 -4.42 -0.67
C GLY A 141 12.25 -4.14 -2.13
N PRO A 142 13.11 -3.13 -2.36
CA PRO A 142 13.61 -2.85 -3.70
C PRO A 142 14.34 -4.06 -4.30
N GLY A 143 13.92 -4.47 -5.50
CA GLY A 143 14.49 -5.61 -6.21
C GLY A 143 13.76 -6.94 -6.02
N ASP A 144 12.77 -7.01 -5.13
CA ASP A 144 11.98 -8.22 -4.93
C ASP A 144 11.00 -8.46 -6.10
N ILE A 145 10.75 -9.73 -6.39
CA ILE A 145 9.86 -10.13 -7.47
C ILE A 145 8.43 -10.12 -6.96
N LEU A 146 7.58 -9.30 -7.59
CA LEU A 146 6.15 -9.23 -7.27
C LEU A 146 5.31 -10.21 -8.11
N VAL A 147 5.72 -10.41 -9.37
CA VAL A 147 5.05 -11.30 -10.33
C VAL A 147 6.10 -12.00 -11.16
N GLY A 148 6.00 -13.31 -11.29
CA GLY A 148 6.81 -14.11 -12.17
C GLY A 148 6.20 -14.14 -13.56
N LYS A 149 6.88 -13.59 -14.56
CA LYS A 149 6.45 -13.58 -15.96
C LYS A 149 7.56 -14.10 -16.86
N VAL A 150 7.24 -15.05 -17.69
CA VAL A 150 8.15 -15.58 -18.71
C VAL A 150 7.66 -15.20 -20.10
N THR A 151 8.61 -14.80 -20.95
CA THR A 151 8.35 -14.40 -22.32
C THR A 151 9.19 -15.28 -23.26
N PRO A 152 8.59 -15.93 -24.29
CA PRO A 152 9.36 -16.70 -25.27
C PRO A 152 10.32 -15.79 -26.02
N LYS A 153 11.60 -16.21 -26.12
CA LYS A 153 12.61 -15.53 -26.95
C LYS A 153 12.92 -16.35 -28.18
N GLY A 154 13.12 -15.66 -29.33
CA GLY A 154 13.63 -16.27 -30.52
C GLY A 154 15.11 -16.66 -30.39
N GLU A 155 15.57 -17.68 -31.15
CA GLU A 155 16.97 -18.12 -31.12
C GLU A 155 17.97 -16.99 -31.47
N THR A 156 17.55 -15.99 -32.23
CA THR A 156 18.37 -14.82 -32.62
C THR A 156 18.50 -13.79 -31.49
N GLU A 157 17.63 -13.83 -30.51
CA GLU A 157 17.62 -12.90 -29.38
C GLU A 157 18.32 -13.46 -28.13
N LEU A 158 18.70 -14.75 -28.19
CA LEU A 158 19.43 -15.40 -27.10
C LEU A 158 20.89 -14.93 -27.05
N THR A 159 21.37 -14.63 -25.87
CA THR A 159 22.80 -14.39 -25.64
C THR A 159 23.59 -15.69 -25.83
N ALA A 160 24.91 -15.59 -26.03
CA ALA A 160 25.76 -16.75 -26.19
C ALA A 160 25.69 -17.73 -24.99
N GLU A 161 25.52 -17.17 -23.77
CA GLU A 161 25.38 -17.92 -22.52
C GLU A 161 24.03 -18.64 -22.44
N GLU A 162 22.95 -17.99 -22.85
CA GLU A 162 21.61 -18.59 -22.91
C GLU A 162 21.50 -19.71 -23.94
N ARG A 163 22.26 -19.63 -25.06
CA ARG A 163 22.34 -20.71 -26.04
C ARG A 163 23.05 -21.94 -25.49
N LEU A 164 24.10 -21.75 -24.70
CA LEU A 164 24.84 -22.83 -24.05
C LEU A 164 24.01 -23.58 -22.99
N LEU A 165 23.10 -22.87 -22.30
CA LEU A 165 22.22 -23.48 -21.31
C LEU A 165 21.08 -24.31 -21.91
N ARG A 166 20.78 -24.14 -23.20
CA ARG A 166 19.76 -24.93 -23.94
C ARG A 166 20.33 -26.13 -24.71
N ALA A 167 21.64 -26.23 -24.85
CA ALA A 167 22.33 -27.37 -25.46
C ALA A 167 22.67 -28.43 -24.43
#